data_3dc2270347f22a9bdbb29df262ca223c
#
_entry.id   3dc2270347f22a9bdbb29df262ca223c
#
_cell.length_a   1.000
_cell.length_b   1.000
_cell.length_c   1.000
_cell.angle_alpha   90.00
_cell.angle_beta   90.00
_cell.angle_gamma   90.00
#
_symmetry.space_group_name_H-M   'P 1'
#
loop_
_entity.id
_entity.type
_entity.pdbx_description
1 polymer ?
#
loop_
_entity_poly.entity_id
_entity_poly.type
_entity_poly.pdbx_seq_one_letter_code
_entity_poly.pdbx_strand_id
1 'polypeptide(L)'
;SSDVCSSDLVVDFFTADGTSISANELRHHGKVKGLLDLAIGKNTQAMFDVYHKVIGGNATDQALLKFIGEETFCMLDGNDGCKVSAHQGFNSSNKFSQARIESIGKTFYKGAPERLLAKATKYLDGDGQIKEIDQKALNQKIDSLAAKAMRVLAFGYSEKELVKNQINDDLVIIGLVAIRDDVRPSAKDAIRQVQE
;
A
#
# COMPACT_ATOMS: atom_id res chain seq x y z
N SER A 1 2.72 -16.40 -19.57
CA SER A 1 1.74 -17.38 -19.20
C SER A 1 0.99 -16.98 -17.94
N SER A 2 -0.33 -17.11 -18.01
CA SER A 2 -1.23 -16.79 -16.93
C SER A 2 -1.04 -17.66 -15.68
N ASP A 3 -0.18 -18.67 -15.77
CA ASP A 3 0.03 -19.63 -14.68
C ASP A 3 1.14 -19.21 -13.72
N VAL A 4 1.78 -18.07 -13.97
CA VAL A 4 2.72 -17.52 -12.99
C VAL A 4 1.89 -16.82 -11.93
N CYS A 5 1.42 -17.58 -10.97
CA CYS A 5 0.87 -17.03 -9.75
C CYS A 5 2.00 -16.42 -8.95
N SER A 6 2.27 -15.15 -9.21
CA SER A 6 3.05 -14.36 -8.30
C SER A 6 2.18 -14.18 -7.05
N SER A 7 2.52 -14.89 -5.99
CA SER A 7 1.83 -14.77 -4.71
C SER A 7 2.59 -13.81 -3.81
N ASP A 8 2.70 -12.55 -4.26
CA ASP A 8 3.18 -11.50 -3.39
C ASP A 8 2.25 -11.37 -2.19
N LEU A 9 2.83 -11.29 -1.01
CA LEU A 9 2.09 -11.20 0.23
C LEU A 9 2.55 -10.01 1.06
N VAL A 10 1.59 -9.26 1.57
CA VAL A 10 1.87 -8.29 2.63
C VAL A 10 2.12 -9.08 3.90
N VAL A 11 3.33 -9.00 4.43
CA VAL A 11 3.74 -9.75 5.62
C VAL A 11 3.82 -8.89 6.87
N ASP A 12 3.85 -7.57 6.73
CA ASP A 12 3.92 -6.65 7.86
C ASP A 12 3.33 -5.31 7.46
N PHE A 13 2.60 -4.71 8.38
CA PHE A 13 2.22 -3.29 8.33
C PHE A 13 2.83 -2.61 9.54
N PHE A 14 3.47 -1.47 9.34
CA PHE A 14 4.07 -0.72 10.44
C PHE A 14 3.89 0.78 10.25
N THR A 15 3.77 1.48 11.35
CA THR A 15 3.76 2.94 11.35
C THR A 15 5.18 3.46 11.16
N ALA A 16 5.33 4.75 10.89
CA ALA A 16 6.64 5.32 10.59
C ALA A 16 7.58 5.38 11.79
N ASP A 17 7.09 5.05 12.99
CA ASP A 17 7.93 4.87 14.17
C ASP A 17 8.48 3.44 14.31
N GLY A 18 8.19 2.59 13.34
CA GLY A 18 8.63 1.19 13.33
C GLY A 18 7.73 0.22 14.07
N THR A 19 6.62 0.68 14.63
CA THR A 19 5.69 -0.17 15.36
C THR A 19 4.85 -1.01 14.39
N SER A 20 5.01 -2.32 14.45
CA SER A 20 4.22 -3.26 13.63
C SER A 20 2.83 -3.45 14.23
N ILE A 21 1.84 -3.48 13.35
CA ILE A 21 0.44 -3.74 13.72
C ILE A 21 -0.03 -4.90 12.84
N SER A 22 -0.42 -6.02 13.46
CA SER A 22 -0.90 -7.17 12.70
C SER A 22 -2.24 -6.86 12.01
N ALA A 23 -2.56 -7.62 10.96
CA ALA A 23 -3.83 -7.46 10.25
C ALA A 23 -5.03 -7.59 11.20
N ASN A 24 -4.95 -8.51 12.18
CA ASN A 24 -6.01 -8.68 13.16
C ASN A 24 -6.13 -7.51 14.13
N GLU A 25 -5.02 -6.92 14.51
CA GLU A 25 -5.00 -5.76 15.41
C GLU A 25 -5.41 -4.49 14.68
N LEU A 26 -5.10 -4.38 13.40
CA LEU A 26 -5.35 -3.18 12.61
C LEU A 26 -6.82 -2.77 12.62
N ARG A 27 -7.74 -3.73 12.68
CA ARG A 27 -9.17 -3.45 12.77
C ARG A 27 -9.56 -2.70 14.06
N HIS A 28 -8.71 -2.75 15.08
CA HIS A 28 -8.92 -2.01 16.33
C HIS A 28 -8.26 -0.62 16.31
N HIS A 29 -7.55 -0.31 15.22
CA HIS A 29 -6.93 0.99 14.98
C HIS A 29 -7.72 1.72 13.87
N GLY A 30 -8.98 2.06 14.18
CA GLY A 30 -9.98 2.48 13.20
C GLY A 30 -9.57 3.65 12.30
N LYS A 31 -8.89 4.66 12.85
CA LYS A 31 -8.46 5.81 12.06
C LYS A 31 -7.36 5.43 11.06
N VAL A 32 -6.37 4.67 11.51
CA VAL A 32 -5.28 4.19 10.67
C VAL A 32 -5.82 3.26 9.59
N LYS A 33 -6.65 2.28 10.00
CA LYS A 33 -7.25 1.34 9.06
C LYS A 33 -8.11 2.03 8.03
N GLY A 34 -8.95 2.97 8.44
CA GLY A 34 -9.84 3.68 7.51
C GLY A 34 -9.07 4.44 6.45
N LEU A 35 -8.02 5.15 6.82
CA LEU A 35 -7.17 5.88 5.88
C LEU A 35 -6.35 4.95 5.00
N LEU A 36 -5.83 3.87 5.57
CA LEU A 36 -5.08 2.86 4.81
C LEU A 36 -5.97 2.18 3.77
N ASP A 37 -7.18 1.81 4.15
CA ASP A 37 -8.14 1.18 3.24
C ASP A 37 -8.44 2.07 2.04
N LEU A 38 -8.59 3.37 2.26
CA LEU A 38 -8.79 4.35 1.18
C LEU A 38 -7.54 4.49 0.31
N ALA A 39 -6.37 4.57 0.92
CA ALA A 39 -5.11 4.70 0.19
C ALA A 39 -4.84 3.47 -0.70
N ILE A 40 -5.27 2.30 -0.28
CA ILE A 40 -5.15 1.07 -1.05
C ILE A 40 -6.32 0.89 -2.01
N GLY A 41 -7.55 0.90 -1.49
CA GLY A 41 -8.74 0.52 -2.25
C GLY A 41 -9.15 1.52 -3.31
N LYS A 42 -8.83 2.79 -3.13
CA LYS A 42 -9.16 3.85 -4.08
C LYS A 42 -7.98 4.29 -4.96
N ASN A 43 -6.85 3.64 -4.81
CA ASN A 43 -5.62 3.97 -5.53
C ASN A 43 -4.97 2.68 -6.06
N THR A 44 -5.75 1.89 -6.81
CA THR A 44 -5.33 0.60 -7.32
C THR A 44 -5.87 0.35 -8.72
N GLN A 45 -5.15 -0.44 -9.50
CA GLN A 45 -5.60 -0.95 -10.80
C GLN A 45 -6.18 -2.37 -10.68
N ALA A 46 -6.13 -2.97 -9.50
CA ALA A 46 -6.67 -4.31 -9.26
C ALA A 46 -8.14 -4.23 -8.81
N MET A 47 -8.84 -5.35 -8.95
CA MET A 47 -10.25 -5.47 -8.54
C MET A 47 -10.57 -6.93 -8.22
N PHE A 48 -11.72 -7.18 -7.61
CA PHE A 48 -12.22 -8.54 -7.41
C PHE A 48 -13.19 -8.90 -8.54
N ASP A 49 -13.04 -10.12 -9.07
CA ASP A 49 -13.96 -10.62 -10.10
C ASP A 49 -15.19 -11.30 -9.49
N VAL A 50 -16.06 -11.84 -10.35
CA VAL A 50 -17.29 -12.52 -9.91
C VAL A 50 -17.04 -13.80 -9.13
N TYR A 51 -15.82 -14.33 -9.19
CA TYR A 51 -15.39 -15.53 -8.45
C TYR A 51 -14.65 -15.19 -7.18
N HIS A 52 -14.67 -13.91 -6.77
CA HIS A 52 -13.99 -13.40 -5.56
C HIS A 52 -12.47 -13.46 -5.64
N LYS A 53 -11.93 -13.48 -6.85
CA LYS A 53 -10.49 -13.47 -7.09
C LYS A 53 -10.01 -12.09 -7.47
N VAL A 54 -8.80 -11.74 -7.04
CA VAL A 54 -8.18 -10.46 -7.40
C VAL A 54 -7.63 -10.56 -8.81
N ILE A 55 -8.01 -9.61 -9.66
CA ILE A 55 -7.58 -9.51 -11.04
C ILE A 55 -7.13 -8.08 -11.35
N GLY A 56 -6.35 -7.92 -12.41
CA GLY A 56 -5.88 -6.61 -12.86
C GLY A 56 -4.74 -6.06 -12.02
N GLY A 57 -4.19 -4.95 -12.46
CA GLY A 57 -3.04 -4.34 -11.78
C GLY A 57 -1.79 -5.20 -11.84
N ASN A 58 -0.79 -4.82 -11.05
CA ASN A 58 0.42 -5.61 -10.90
C ASN A 58 0.34 -6.48 -9.63
N ALA A 59 1.39 -7.28 -9.40
CA ALA A 59 1.44 -8.19 -8.26
C ALA A 59 1.33 -7.43 -6.92
N THR A 60 1.90 -6.24 -6.85
CA THR A 60 1.83 -5.38 -5.66
C THR A 60 0.40 -4.92 -5.40
N ASP A 61 -0.30 -4.42 -6.42
CA ASP A 61 -1.70 -4.02 -6.31
C ASP A 61 -2.57 -5.17 -5.83
N GLN A 62 -2.33 -6.36 -6.37
CA GLN A 62 -3.08 -7.56 -5.99
C GLN A 62 -2.84 -7.95 -4.54
N ALA A 63 -1.58 -7.92 -4.09
CA ALA A 63 -1.23 -8.22 -2.71
C ALA A 63 -1.89 -7.26 -1.73
N LEU A 64 -1.91 -5.97 -2.07
CA LEU A 64 -2.53 -4.95 -1.23
C LEU A 64 -4.05 -5.14 -1.15
N LEU A 65 -4.68 -5.47 -2.26
CA LEU A 65 -6.12 -5.69 -2.27
C LEU A 65 -6.52 -6.92 -1.43
N LYS A 66 -5.71 -7.98 -1.50
CA LYS A 66 -5.88 -9.14 -0.63
C LYS A 66 -5.70 -8.78 0.85
N PHE A 67 -4.79 -7.86 1.13
CA PHE A 67 -4.53 -7.42 2.50
C PHE A 67 -5.72 -6.70 3.13
N ILE A 68 -6.37 -5.78 2.40
CA ILE A 68 -7.56 -5.10 2.92
C ILE A 68 -8.82 -5.96 2.86
N GLY A 69 -8.87 -6.92 1.94
CA GLY A 69 -9.97 -7.87 1.80
C GLY A 69 -11.09 -7.39 0.90
N GLU A 70 -11.85 -8.36 0.38
CA GLU A 70 -12.95 -8.11 -0.56
C GLU A 70 -14.08 -7.30 0.06
N GLU A 71 -14.45 -7.63 1.29
CA GLU A 71 -15.52 -6.92 1.98
C GLU A 71 -15.23 -5.42 2.09
N THR A 72 -14.04 -5.08 2.52
CA THR A 72 -13.59 -3.68 2.62
C THR A 72 -13.59 -3.01 1.25
N PHE A 73 -13.04 -3.68 0.24
CA PHE A 73 -13.00 -3.14 -1.11
C PHE A 73 -14.41 -2.86 -1.66
N CYS A 74 -15.33 -3.81 -1.50
CA CYS A 74 -16.69 -3.65 -1.98
C CYS A 74 -17.44 -2.54 -1.24
N MET A 75 -17.22 -2.39 0.06
CA MET A 75 -17.80 -1.29 0.83
C MET A 75 -17.34 0.07 0.32
N LEU A 76 -16.03 0.21 0.00
CA LEU A 76 -15.50 1.45 -0.54
C LEU A 76 -16.00 1.73 -1.95
N ASP A 77 -16.07 0.70 -2.78
CA ASP A 77 -16.51 0.82 -4.17
C ASP A 77 -17.97 1.25 -4.28
N GLY A 78 -18.82 0.75 -3.38
CA GLY A 78 -20.24 1.08 -3.35
C GLY A 78 -20.58 2.38 -2.62
N ASN A 79 -19.59 3.10 -2.09
CA ASN A 79 -19.84 4.29 -1.28
C ASN A 79 -19.56 5.56 -2.08
N ASP A 80 -20.62 6.30 -2.40
CA ASP A 80 -20.53 7.57 -3.14
C ASP A 80 -19.69 8.62 -2.39
N GLY A 81 -19.63 8.55 -1.06
CA GLY A 81 -18.81 9.43 -0.23
C GLY A 81 -17.30 9.17 -0.36
N CYS A 82 -16.91 8.06 -1.01
CA CYS A 82 -15.52 7.71 -1.26
C CYS A 82 -15.16 7.74 -2.74
N LYS A 83 -15.93 8.44 -3.57
CA LYS A 83 -15.70 8.46 -5.01
C LYS A 83 -14.41 9.22 -5.34
N VAL A 84 -13.59 8.61 -6.18
CA VAL A 84 -12.36 9.25 -6.67
C VAL A 84 -12.71 10.36 -7.65
N SER A 85 -12.26 11.58 -7.37
CA SER A 85 -12.50 12.76 -8.20
C SER A 85 -11.36 13.05 -9.17
N ALA A 86 -10.15 12.60 -8.86
CA ALA A 86 -9.00 12.70 -9.73
C ALA A 86 -8.02 11.58 -9.39
N HIS A 87 -7.29 11.09 -10.37
CA HIS A 87 -6.37 9.96 -10.19
C HIS A 87 -5.17 10.08 -11.11
N GLN A 88 -4.01 9.70 -10.59
CA GLN A 88 -2.81 9.51 -11.39
C GLN A 88 -2.21 8.16 -11.04
N GLY A 89 -2.14 7.25 -12.03
CA GLY A 89 -1.60 5.92 -11.86
C GLY A 89 -0.09 5.92 -11.64
N PHE A 90 0.43 4.81 -11.14
CA PHE A 90 1.85 4.61 -10.93
C PHE A 90 2.61 4.68 -12.26
N ASN A 91 3.74 5.38 -12.24
CA ASN A 91 4.71 5.30 -13.34
C ASN A 91 6.11 5.11 -12.78
N SER A 92 6.99 4.51 -13.60
CA SER A 92 8.33 4.16 -13.16
C SER A 92 9.25 5.37 -12.92
N SER A 93 8.91 6.53 -13.50
CA SER A 93 9.69 7.75 -13.30
C SER A 93 9.40 8.36 -11.93
N ASN A 94 8.15 8.43 -11.55
CA ASN A 94 7.71 9.07 -10.30
C ASN A 94 7.68 8.08 -9.12
N LYS A 95 7.46 6.80 -9.39
CA LYS A 95 7.39 5.71 -8.40
C LYS A 95 6.32 5.90 -7.34
N PHE A 96 5.22 6.54 -7.69
CA PHE A 96 4.05 6.65 -6.83
C PHE A 96 2.78 6.78 -7.66
N SER A 97 1.65 6.51 -7.01
CA SER A 97 0.31 6.79 -7.54
C SER A 97 -0.46 7.62 -6.53
N GLN A 98 -1.45 8.37 -7.01
CA GLN A 98 -2.25 9.23 -6.17
C GLN A 98 -3.70 9.26 -6.60
N ALA A 99 -4.59 9.46 -5.63
CA ALA A 99 -6.04 9.53 -5.87
C ALA A 99 -6.64 10.61 -4.95
N ARG A 100 -7.41 11.51 -5.55
CA ARG A 100 -8.12 12.55 -4.80
C ARG A 100 -9.55 12.11 -4.53
N ILE A 101 -9.98 12.22 -3.29
CA ILE A 101 -11.37 12.02 -2.88
C ILE A 101 -11.87 13.35 -2.33
N GLU A 102 -12.54 14.13 -3.18
CA GLU A 102 -12.93 15.50 -2.85
C GLU A 102 -13.90 15.55 -1.66
N SER A 103 -14.81 14.59 -1.56
CA SER A 103 -15.79 14.53 -0.47
C SER A 103 -15.14 14.35 0.90
N ILE A 104 -13.94 13.75 0.94
CA ILE A 104 -13.18 13.56 2.18
C ILE A 104 -12.16 14.68 2.36
N GLY A 105 -11.85 15.43 1.29
CA GLY A 105 -10.87 16.51 1.32
C GLY A 105 -9.44 16.02 1.41
N LYS A 106 -9.15 14.83 0.85
CA LYS A 106 -7.81 14.24 0.93
C LYS A 106 -7.36 13.68 -0.41
N THR A 107 -6.06 13.80 -0.65
CA THR A 107 -5.35 13.11 -1.73
C THR A 107 -4.52 12.01 -1.12
N PHE A 108 -4.72 10.78 -1.58
CA PHE A 108 -4.02 9.60 -1.06
C PHE A 108 -2.87 9.22 -1.97
N TYR A 109 -1.77 8.78 -1.37
CA TYR A 109 -0.54 8.41 -2.07
C TYR A 109 -0.13 6.99 -1.71
N LYS A 110 0.41 6.29 -2.69
CA LYS A 110 0.99 4.97 -2.55
C LYS A 110 2.26 4.93 -3.40
N GLY A 111 3.38 4.57 -2.82
CA GLY A 111 4.60 4.55 -3.61
C GLY A 111 5.85 4.18 -2.84
N ALA A 112 6.97 4.35 -3.53
CA ALA A 112 8.28 4.06 -2.98
C ALA A 112 8.55 4.92 -1.73
N PRO A 113 9.05 4.32 -0.64
CA PRO A 113 9.27 5.06 0.60
C PRO A 113 10.15 6.29 0.42
N GLU A 114 11.22 6.19 -0.37
CA GLU A 114 12.13 7.32 -0.59
C GLU A 114 11.44 8.51 -1.27
N ARG A 115 10.42 8.26 -2.07
CA ARG A 115 9.66 9.32 -2.74
C ARG A 115 8.71 10.03 -1.78
N LEU A 116 7.98 9.25 -0.98
CA LEU A 116 7.04 9.81 -0.02
C LEU A 116 7.78 10.47 1.16
N LEU A 117 8.82 9.83 1.68
CA LEU A 117 9.56 10.36 2.81
C LEU A 117 10.34 11.64 2.49
N ALA A 118 10.65 11.88 1.21
CA ALA A 118 11.27 13.14 0.79
C ALA A 118 10.33 14.35 1.00
N LYS A 119 9.03 14.11 1.05
CA LYS A 119 8.00 15.16 1.22
C LYS A 119 7.32 15.12 2.58
N ALA A 120 7.39 13.99 3.28
CA ALA A 120 6.71 13.83 4.56
C ALA A 120 7.63 14.20 5.72
N THR A 121 7.11 15.01 6.65
CA THR A 121 7.76 15.28 7.92
C THR A 121 6.97 14.69 9.08
N LYS A 122 5.73 14.26 8.83
CA LYS A 122 4.80 13.78 9.85
C LYS A 122 4.24 12.43 9.48
N TYR A 123 3.82 11.70 10.51
CA TYR A 123 3.20 10.39 10.35
C TYR A 123 2.06 10.20 11.32
N LEU A 124 1.20 9.24 11.01
CA LEU A 124 0.09 8.83 11.84
C LEU A 124 0.56 7.64 12.69
N ASP A 125 0.48 7.77 14.01
CA ASP A 125 0.80 6.64 14.89
C ASP A 125 -0.38 5.66 15.02
N GLY A 126 -0.18 4.58 15.76
CA GLY A 126 -1.20 3.55 15.93
C GLY A 126 -2.50 4.07 16.55
N ASP A 127 -2.43 5.11 17.34
CA ASP A 127 -3.60 5.73 17.98
C ASP A 127 -4.28 6.79 17.11
N GLY A 128 -3.75 7.01 15.91
CA GLY A 128 -4.30 7.99 14.98
C GLY A 128 -3.85 9.41 15.23
N GLN A 129 -2.80 9.59 16.02
CA GLN A 129 -2.23 10.91 16.29
C GLN A 129 -1.09 11.24 15.32
N ILE A 130 -0.97 12.51 14.98
CA ILE A 130 0.06 12.98 14.06
C ILE A 130 1.31 13.35 14.86
N LYS A 131 2.45 12.75 14.48
CA LYS A 131 3.75 12.97 15.11
C LYS A 131 4.80 13.24 14.06
N GLU A 132 5.96 13.73 14.50
CA GLU A 132 7.09 13.97 13.59
C GLU A 132 7.88 12.68 13.35
N ILE A 133 8.35 12.51 12.10
CA ILE A 133 9.08 11.31 11.70
C ILE A 133 10.54 11.40 12.16
N ASP A 134 11.03 10.32 12.80
CA ASP A 134 12.45 10.07 12.95
C ASP A 134 12.92 9.31 11.71
N GLN A 135 13.41 10.05 10.72
CA GLN A 135 13.81 9.45 9.45
C GLN A 135 14.95 8.46 9.58
N LYS A 136 15.85 8.69 10.52
CA LYS A 136 16.98 7.79 10.74
C LYS A 136 16.50 6.41 11.21
N ALA A 137 15.63 6.38 12.21
CA ALA A 137 15.08 5.13 12.74
C ALA A 137 14.25 4.40 11.67
N LEU A 138 13.45 5.15 10.92
CA LEU A 138 12.63 4.58 9.86
C LEU A 138 13.47 4.00 8.74
N ASN A 139 14.50 4.71 8.29
CA ASN A 139 15.40 4.21 7.25
C ASN A 139 16.12 2.93 7.68
N GLN A 140 16.51 2.83 8.96
CA GLN A 140 17.10 1.60 9.49
C GLN A 140 16.13 0.42 9.42
N LYS A 141 14.87 0.65 9.73
CA LYS A 141 13.82 -0.38 9.61
C LYS A 141 13.64 -0.81 8.15
N ILE A 142 13.57 0.14 7.23
CA ILE A 142 13.43 -0.14 5.80
C ILE A 142 14.62 -0.92 5.27
N ASP A 143 15.83 -0.52 5.63
CA ASP A 143 17.06 -1.22 5.21
C ASP A 143 17.08 -2.66 5.73
N SER A 144 16.65 -2.86 6.97
CA SER A 144 16.56 -4.19 7.58
C SER A 144 15.59 -5.09 6.81
N LEU A 145 14.46 -4.55 6.35
CA LEU A 145 13.49 -5.31 5.56
C LEU A 145 14.01 -5.60 4.15
N ALA A 146 14.70 -4.64 3.53
CA ALA A 146 15.33 -4.85 2.22
C ALA A 146 16.41 -5.95 2.29
N ALA A 147 17.16 -6.02 3.39
CA ALA A 147 18.14 -7.08 3.61
C ALA A 147 17.50 -8.47 3.70
N LYS A 148 16.22 -8.55 4.04
CA LYS A 148 15.43 -9.80 4.07
C LYS A 148 14.70 -10.06 2.75
N ALA A 149 15.08 -9.37 1.68
CA ALA A 149 14.48 -9.47 0.35
C ALA A 149 12.99 -9.09 0.33
N MET A 150 12.58 -8.20 1.20
CA MET A 150 11.23 -7.66 1.22
C MET A 150 11.20 -6.30 0.54
N ARG A 151 10.13 -6.04 -0.21
CA ARG A 151 9.86 -4.71 -0.77
C ARG A 151 9.05 -3.93 0.25
N VAL A 152 9.31 -2.64 0.34
CA VAL A 152 8.56 -1.75 1.22
C VAL A 152 7.82 -0.74 0.38
N LEU A 153 6.56 -0.53 0.72
CA LEU A 153 5.71 0.45 0.07
C LEU A 153 5.12 1.38 1.14
N ALA A 154 5.11 2.67 0.87
CA ALA A 154 4.59 3.65 1.80
C ALA A 154 3.24 4.19 1.35
N PHE A 155 2.43 4.58 2.32
CA PHE A 155 1.12 5.20 2.12
C PHE A 155 1.05 6.51 2.87
N GLY A 156 0.41 7.49 2.25
CA GLY A 156 0.25 8.78 2.89
C GLY A 156 -0.97 9.52 2.37
N TYR A 157 -1.28 10.64 3.00
CA TYR A 157 -2.35 11.52 2.54
C TYR A 157 -1.93 12.97 2.69
N SER A 158 -2.56 13.81 1.87
CA SER A 158 -2.46 15.26 1.89
C SER A 158 -3.87 15.84 1.90
N GLU A 159 -4.06 16.98 2.51
CA GLU A 159 -5.34 17.68 2.46
C GLU A 159 -5.45 18.63 1.26
N LYS A 160 -4.36 18.79 0.51
CA LYS A 160 -4.31 19.62 -0.68
C LYS A 160 -4.78 18.87 -1.92
N GLU A 161 -5.14 19.63 -2.95
CA GLU A 161 -5.56 19.08 -4.23
C GLU A 161 -4.47 18.26 -4.89
N LEU A 162 -4.89 17.29 -5.70
CA LEU A 162 -3.97 16.47 -6.48
C LEU A 162 -3.28 17.34 -7.54
N VAL A 163 -1.95 17.30 -7.52
CA VAL A 163 -1.12 17.94 -8.55
C VAL A 163 -0.39 16.84 -9.31
N LYS A 164 -0.57 16.81 -10.61
CA LYS A 164 -0.01 15.76 -11.46
C LYS A 164 1.52 15.71 -11.33
N ASN A 165 2.04 14.52 -11.17
CA ASN A 165 3.49 14.21 -11.06
C ASN A 165 4.15 14.81 -9.81
N GLN A 166 3.38 15.28 -8.83
CA GLN A 166 3.93 15.86 -7.61
C GLN A 166 3.29 15.25 -6.37
N ILE A 167 4.10 15.10 -5.33
CA ILE A 167 3.62 14.77 -3.99
C ILE A 167 3.52 16.08 -3.23
N ASN A 168 2.36 16.35 -2.64
CA ASN A 168 2.15 17.59 -1.87
C ASN A 168 3.05 17.60 -0.63
N ASP A 169 3.46 18.80 -0.22
CA ASP A 169 4.43 19.00 0.86
C ASP A 169 3.85 18.83 2.27
N ASP A 170 2.53 18.75 2.40
CA ASP A 170 1.85 18.47 3.67
C ASP A 170 1.58 16.98 3.91
N LEU A 171 2.32 16.11 3.26
CA LEU A 171 2.10 14.67 3.33
C LEU A 171 2.27 14.14 4.75
N VAL A 172 1.29 13.34 5.17
CA VAL A 172 1.32 12.59 6.42
C VAL A 172 1.41 11.10 6.06
N ILE A 173 2.40 10.40 6.58
CA ILE A 173 2.56 8.97 6.32
C ILE A 173 1.55 8.20 7.17
N ILE A 174 0.65 7.45 6.51
CA ILE A 174 -0.31 6.58 7.18
C ILE A 174 0.40 5.36 7.75
N GLY A 175 1.30 4.80 6.97
CA GLY A 175 2.07 3.62 7.33
C GLY A 175 2.80 3.06 6.14
N LEU A 176 3.49 1.95 6.39
CA LEU A 176 4.28 1.25 5.39
C LEU A 176 3.94 -0.24 5.46
N VAL A 177 4.09 -0.92 4.33
CA VAL A 177 3.93 -2.37 4.28
C VAL A 177 5.21 -3.01 3.78
N ALA A 178 5.53 -4.18 4.33
CA ALA A 178 6.58 -5.05 3.81
C ALA A 178 5.91 -6.15 2.98
N ILE A 179 6.36 -6.32 1.77
CA ILE A 179 5.81 -7.28 0.81
C ILE A 179 6.88 -8.29 0.49
N ARG A 180 6.57 -9.57 0.73
CA ARG A 180 7.44 -10.67 0.36
C ARG A 180 6.97 -11.24 -0.98
N ASP A 181 7.94 -11.45 -1.86
CA ASP A 181 7.72 -12.14 -3.12
C ASP A 181 7.79 -13.65 -2.84
N ASP A 182 6.63 -14.27 -2.78
CA ASP A 182 6.52 -15.71 -2.50
C ASP A 182 6.37 -16.44 -3.83
N VAL A 183 7.50 -16.59 -4.52
CA VAL A 183 7.53 -17.36 -5.77
C VAL A 183 7.51 -18.84 -5.42
N ARG A 184 6.36 -19.48 -5.56
CA ARG A 184 6.29 -20.94 -5.47
C ARG A 184 6.79 -21.50 -6.79
N PRO A 185 7.79 -22.41 -6.75
CA PRO A 185 8.20 -23.11 -7.97
C PRO A 185 6.98 -23.80 -8.56
N SER A 186 6.77 -23.64 -9.87
CA SER A 186 5.73 -24.41 -10.54
C SER A 186 6.08 -25.90 -10.43
N ALA A 187 5.07 -26.78 -10.51
CA ALA A 187 5.31 -28.21 -10.51
C ALA A 187 6.31 -28.62 -11.59
N LYS A 188 6.32 -27.90 -12.70
CA LYS A 188 7.24 -28.13 -13.82
C LYS A 188 8.69 -27.83 -13.41
N ASP A 189 8.92 -26.76 -12.66
CA ASP A 189 10.27 -26.43 -12.19
C ASP A 189 10.73 -27.39 -11.11
N ALA A 190 9.83 -27.83 -10.24
CA ALA A 190 10.14 -28.84 -9.24
C ALA A 190 10.57 -30.17 -9.90
N ILE A 191 9.88 -30.60 -10.93
CA ILE A 191 10.24 -31.81 -11.69
C ILE A 191 11.60 -31.64 -12.34
N ARG A 192 11.88 -30.49 -12.95
CA ARG A 192 13.17 -30.21 -13.56
C ARG A 192 14.30 -30.28 -12.54
N GLN A 193 14.12 -29.77 -11.36
CA GLN A 193 15.12 -29.82 -10.30
C GLN A 193 15.39 -31.24 -9.83
N VAL A 194 14.38 -32.08 -9.81
CA VAL A 194 14.53 -33.48 -9.43
C VAL A 194 15.27 -34.26 -10.49
N GLN A 195 15.14 -33.95 -11.75
CA GLN A 195 15.82 -34.63 -12.84
C GLN A 195 17.29 -34.21 -12.99
N GLU A 196 17.69 -33.14 -12.45
CA GLU A 196 19.07 -32.68 -12.40
C GLU A 196 19.82 -33.25 -11.20
#